data_b725b528eeb1bf64e8b5e0920c817a51
#
_entry.id   b725b528eeb1bf64e8b5e0920c817a51
#
_cell.length_a   1.000
_cell.length_b   1.000
_cell.length_c   1.000
_cell.angle_alpha   90.00
_cell.angle_beta   90.00
_cell.angle_gamma   90.00
#
_symmetry.space_group_name_H-M   'P 1'
#
loop_
_entity.id
_entity.type
_entity.pdbx_description
1 polymer ?
#
loop_
_entity_poly.entity_id
_entity_poly.type
_entity_poly.pdbx_seq_one_letter_code
_entity_poly.pdbx_strand_id
1 'polypeptide(L)'
;IIYTGIVILFITIFIHFNYETYYGFMVGLILLGVGWNFLFISGTSLLVISYNKEDKFLAQGLNDFVVFSSQSIGALSAGILLFLTSWKTLNLICLPLLIILLIFLFFKKIINKIYV
;
A
#
# COMPACT_ATOMS: atom_id res chain seq x y z
N ILE A 1 9.87 -8.77 2.80
CA ILE A 1 9.57 -7.34 3.02
C ILE A 1 8.15 -7.01 2.54
N ILE A 2 7.75 -7.34 1.29
CA ILE A 2 6.40 -7.05 0.75
C ILE A 2 5.28 -7.66 1.61
N TYR A 3 5.38 -8.97 1.92
CA TYR A 3 4.36 -9.64 2.75
C TYR A 3 4.30 -9.07 4.17
N THR A 4 5.45 -8.70 4.73
CA THR A 4 5.52 -8.04 6.05
C THR A 4 4.79 -6.70 6.01
N GLY A 5 4.99 -5.89 4.96
CA GLY A 5 4.28 -4.64 4.76
C GLY A 5 2.76 -4.83 4.69
N ILE A 6 2.30 -5.82 3.93
CA ILE A 6 0.86 -6.13 3.83
C ILE A 6 0.28 -6.57 5.18
N VAL A 7 0.97 -7.43 5.92
CA VAL A 7 0.52 -7.86 7.26
C VAL A 7 0.40 -6.67 8.21
N ILE A 8 1.37 -5.77 8.20
CA ILE A 8 1.32 -4.55 9.02
C ILE A 8 0.11 -3.69 8.65
N LEU A 9 -0.20 -3.54 7.35
CA LEU A 9 -1.37 -2.78 6.92
C LEU A 9 -2.70 -3.45 7.33
N PHE A 10 -2.80 -4.77 7.31
CA PHE A 10 -3.97 -5.47 7.86
C PHE A 10 -4.12 -5.25 9.37
N ILE A 11 -3.01 -5.30 10.12
CA ILE A 11 -3.02 -4.98 11.56
C ILE A 11 -3.46 -3.54 11.78
N THR A 12 -3.00 -2.60 10.97
CA THR A 12 -3.40 -1.19 11.01
C THR A 12 -4.92 -1.03 10.86
N ILE A 13 -5.50 -1.66 9.84
CA ILE A 13 -6.95 -1.61 9.60
C ILE A 13 -7.70 -2.22 10.79
N PHE A 14 -7.23 -3.36 11.32
CA PHE A 14 -7.83 -4.01 12.48
C PHE A 14 -7.83 -3.10 13.72
N ILE A 15 -6.72 -2.40 13.99
CA ILE A 15 -6.62 -1.45 15.10
C ILE A 15 -7.58 -0.28 14.89
N HIS A 16 -7.57 0.33 13.72
CA HIS A 16 -8.45 1.46 13.41
C HIS A 16 -9.94 1.10 13.44
N PHE A 17 -10.28 -0.15 13.14
CA PHE A 17 -11.66 -0.61 13.18
C PHE A 17 -12.17 -0.85 14.60
N ASN A 18 -11.32 -1.33 15.51
CA ASN A 18 -11.71 -1.71 16.86
C ASN A 18 -11.45 -0.64 17.90
N TYR A 19 -10.46 0.24 17.70
CA TYR A 19 -10.01 1.19 18.70
C TYR A 19 -10.08 2.64 18.18
N GLU A 20 -11.27 3.25 18.28
CA GLU A 20 -11.48 4.67 17.95
C GLU A 20 -11.06 5.58 19.14
N THR A 21 -9.84 5.38 19.64
CA THR A 21 -9.25 6.15 20.72
C THR A 21 -8.02 6.89 20.22
N TYR A 22 -7.59 7.93 20.95
CA TYR A 22 -6.38 8.67 20.60
C TYR A 22 -5.16 7.76 20.43
N TYR A 23 -4.95 6.83 21.35
CA TYR A 23 -3.84 5.87 21.26
C TYR A 23 -4.00 4.89 20.10
N GLY A 24 -5.22 4.47 19.82
CA GLY A 24 -5.52 3.60 18.64
C GLY A 24 -5.17 4.29 17.33
N PHE A 25 -5.53 5.57 17.18
CA PHE A 25 -5.17 6.37 16.01
C PHE A 25 -3.65 6.56 15.91
N MET A 26 -2.98 6.90 17.01
CA MET A 26 -1.53 7.13 17.03
C MET A 26 -0.77 5.85 16.63
N VAL A 27 -1.07 4.72 17.24
CA VAL A 27 -0.43 3.43 16.92
C VAL A 27 -0.73 3.01 15.48
N GLY A 28 -1.98 3.14 15.06
CA GLY A 28 -2.39 2.81 13.70
C GLY A 28 -1.68 3.65 12.65
N LEU A 29 -1.51 4.96 12.85
CA LEU A 29 -0.77 5.83 11.92
C LEU A 29 0.72 5.50 11.85
N ILE A 30 1.35 5.14 12.98
CA ILE A 30 2.75 4.68 13.00
C ILE A 30 2.87 3.38 12.17
N LEU A 31 2.00 2.40 12.40
CA LEU A 31 2.01 1.15 11.66
C LEU A 31 1.69 1.36 10.17
N LEU A 32 0.78 2.26 9.83
CA LEU A 32 0.49 2.66 8.46
C LEU A 32 1.76 3.17 7.76
N GLY A 33 2.50 4.05 8.42
CA GLY A 33 3.76 4.58 7.89
C GLY A 33 4.82 3.50 7.68
N VAL A 34 4.98 2.58 8.63
CA VAL A 34 5.92 1.45 8.52
C VAL A 34 5.50 0.50 7.40
N GLY A 35 4.23 0.10 7.35
CA GLY A 35 3.69 -0.77 6.31
C GLY A 35 3.84 -0.18 4.91
N TRP A 36 3.50 1.11 4.76
CA TRP A 36 3.71 1.85 3.51
C TRP A 36 5.17 1.85 3.08
N ASN A 37 6.11 2.15 3.97
CA ASN A 37 7.54 2.15 3.66
C ASN A 37 8.02 0.79 3.16
N PHE A 38 7.59 -0.31 3.79
CA PHE A 38 7.97 -1.65 3.33
C PHE A 38 7.45 -1.96 1.94
N LEU A 39 6.21 -1.55 1.60
CA LEU A 39 5.67 -1.71 0.26
C LEU A 39 6.38 -0.82 -0.75
N PHE A 40 6.65 0.43 -0.42
CA PHE A 40 7.32 1.38 -1.29
C PHE A 40 8.75 0.93 -1.63
N ILE A 41 9.55 0.56 -0.63
CA ILE A 41 10.92 0.06 -0.83
C ILE A 41 10.91 -1.23 -1.65
N SER A 42 9.97 -2.14 -1.38
CA SER A 42 9.87 -3.39 -2.13
C SER A 42 9.47 -3.16 -3.58
N GLY A 43 8.51 -2.27 -3.84
CA GLY A 43 8.08 -1.89 -5.19
C GLY A 43 9.21 -1.24 -5.99
N THR A 44 9.91 -0.28 -5.39
CA THR A 44 11.05 0.40 -6.00
C THR A 44 12.19 -0.58 -6.29
N SER A 45 12.48 -1.50 -5.38
CA SER A 45 13.51 -2.54 -5.59
C SER A 45 13.17 -3.47 -6.75
N LEU A 46 11.89 -3.85 -6.91
CA LEU A 46 11.44 -4.64 -8.04
C LEU A 46 11.53 -3.86 -9.36
N LEU A 47 11.26 -2.57 -9.33
CA LEU A 47 11.40 -1.71 -10.50
C LEU A 47 12.86 -1.65 -10.96
N VAL A 48 13.81 -1.50 -10.02
CA VAL A 48 15.26 -1.39 -10.35
C VAL A 48 15.78 -2.59 -11.13
N ILE A 49 15.26 -3.79 -10.89
CA ILE A 49 15.68 -4.99 -11.63
C ILE A 49 14.91 -5.21 -12.94
N SER A 50 13.93 -4.35 -13.24
CA SER A 50 13.03 -4.51 -14.40
C SER A 50 13.40 -3.64 -15.59
N TYR A 51 14.28 -2.65 -15.45
CA TYR A 51 14.70 -1.74 -16.52
C TYR A 51 16.21 -1.83 -16.84
N ASN A 52 16.56 -1.44 -18.05
CA ASN A 52 17.94 -1.32 -18.48
C ASN A 52 18.59 -0.02 -17.94
N LYS A 53 19.93 0.03 -17.88
CA LYS A 53 20.66 1.20 -17.36
C LYS A 53 20.34 2.50 -18.10
N GLU A 54 20.06 2.41 -19.39
CA GLU A 54 19.72 3.56 -20.25
C GLU A 54 18.38 4.19 -19.87
N ASP A 55 17.40 3.38 -19.47
CA ASP A 55 16.05 3.82 -19.13
C ASP A 55 15.85 4.20 -17.66
N LYS A 56 16.92 4.13 -16.86
CA LYS A 56 16.87 4.32 -15.41
C LYS A 56 16.11 5.56 -14.97
N PHE A 57 16.47 6.72 -15.53
CA PHE A 57 15.89 8.00 -15.11
C PHE A 57 14.42 8.12 -15.53
N LEU A 58 14.09 7.63 -16.72
CA LEU A 58 12.72 7.62 -17.21
C LEU A 58 11.83 6.69 -16.38
N ALA A 59 12.28 5.46 -16.11
CA ALA A 59 11.54 4.48 -15.34
C ALA A 59 11.30 4.94 -13.90
N GLN A 60 12.31 5.51 -13.24
CA GLN A 60 12.18 6.03 -11.89
C GLN A 60 11.26 7.27 -11.86
N GLY A 61 11.42 8.21 -12.79
CA GLY A 61 10.58 9.39 -12.88
C GLY A 61 9.11 9.06 -13.12
N LEU A 62 8.81 8.09 -14.00
CA LEU A 62 7.46 7.61 -14.23
C LEU A 62 6.87 6.91 -12.99
N ASN A 63 7.66 6.07 -12.32
CA ASN A 63 7.24 5.45 -11.07
C ASN A 63 6.86 6.47 -10.01
N ASP A 64 7.73 7.45 -9.77
CA ASP A 64 7.50 8.48 -8.78
C ASP A 64 6.28 9.35 -9.13
N PHE A 65 6.12 9.70 -10.41
CA PHE A 65 4.94 10.41 -10.89
C PHE A 65 3.65 9.63 -10.62
N VAL A 66 3.60 8.35 -10.95
CA VAL A 66 2.42 7.49 -10.71
C VAL A 66 2.14 7.34 -9.22
N VAL A 67 3.17 7.08 -8.41
CA VAL A 67 3.02 6.90 -6.95
C VAL A 67 2.50 8.18 -6.30
N PHE A 68 3.13 9.32 -6.52
CA PHE A 68 2.74 10.58 -5.89
C PHE A 68 1.42 11.12 -6.42
N SER A 69 1.11 10.94 -7.70
CA SER A 69 -0.21 11.29 -8.26
C SER A 69 -1.32 10.44 -7.65
N SER A 70 -1.11 9.12 -7.54
CA SER A 70 -2.07 8.21 -6.91
C SER A 70 -2.27 8.54 -5.42
N GLN A 71 -1.19 8.89 -4.73
CA GLN A 71 -1.23 9.30 -3.32
C GLN A 71 -2.00 10.60 -3.13
N SER A 72 -1.81 11.58 -4.01
CA SER A 72 -2.54 12.85 -3.97
C SER A 72 -4.03 12.65 -4.21
N ILE A 73 -4.40 11.85 -5.21
CA ILE A 73 -5.80 11.48 -5.49
C ILE A 73 -6.40 10.73 -4.30
N GLY A 74 -5.66 9.78 -3.73
CA GLY A 74 -6.06 9.03 -2.54
C GLY A 74 -6.33 9.93 -1.33
N ALA A 75 -5.45 10.89 -1.07
CA ALA A 75 -5.59 11.82 0.05
C ALA A 75 -6.82 12.73 -0.12
N LEU A 76 -7.06 13.27 -1.31
CA LEU A 76 -8.25 14.07 -1.61
C LEU A 76 -9.53 13.23 -1.48
N SER A 77 -9.53 12.03 -2.04
CA SER A 77 -10.67 11.10 -1.96
C SER A 77 -10.96 10.68 -0.52
N ALA A 78 -9.92 10.43 0.29
CA ALA A 78 -10.06 10.08 1.70
C ALA A 78 -10.71 11.20 2.51
N GLY A 79 -10.34 12.47 2.24
CA GLY A 79 -10.96 13.63 2.88
C GLY A 79 -12.45 13.74 2.57
N ILE A 80 -12.84 13.57 1.31
CA ILE A 80 -14.25 13.59 0.88
C ILE A 80 -15.02 12.42 1.50
N LEU A 81 -14.47 11.21 1.44
CA LEU A 81 -15.09 10.01 2.01
C LEU A 81 -15.28 10.14 3.52
N LEU A 82 -14.29 10.67 4.23
CA LEU A 82 -14.38 10.87 5.67
C LEU A 82 -15.45 11.90 6.03
N PHE A 83 -15.60 12.96 5.23
CA PHE A 83 -16.65 13.96 5.41
C PHE A 83 -18.06 13.39 5.17
N LEU A 84 -18.23 12.54 4.16
CA LEU A 84 -19.52 11.97 3.76
C LEU A 84 -19.93 10.71 4.57
N THR A 85 -18.96 10.02 5.16
CA THR A 85 -19.19 8.73 5.82
C THR A 85 -18.58 8.68 7.21
N SER A 86 -17.79 7.66 7.50
CA SER A 86 -17.12 7.48 8.80
C SER A 86 -15.71 6.92 8.62
N TRP A 87 -14.91 7.03 9.68
CA TRP A 87 -13.57 6.43 9.74
C TRP A 87 -13.59 4.92 9.50
N LYS A 88 -14.59 4.22 10.03
CA LYS A 88 -14.78 2.78 9.79
C LYS A 88 -15.01 2.46 8.33
N THR A 89 -15.88 3.22 7.67
CA THR A 89 -16.17 3.04 6.24
C THR A 89 -14.93 3.25 5.39
N LEU A 90 -14.13 4.28 5.69
CA LEU A 90 -12.85 4.53 5.01
C LEU A 90 -11.92 3.30 5.11
N ASN A 91 -11.75 2.76 6.32
CA ASN A 91 -10.90 1.58 6.54
C ASN A 91 -11.46 0.32 5.83
N LEU A 92 -12.78 0.15 5.79
CA LEU A 92 -13.41 -0.97 5.06
C LEU A 92 -13.18 -0.89 3.55
N ILE A 93 -13.15 0.31 2.97
CA ILE A 93 -12.83 0.51 1.55
C ILE A 93 -11.37 0.14 1.24
N CYS A 94 -10.45 0.28 2.18
CA CYS A 94 -9.06 -0.13 2.01
C CYS A 94 -8.85 -1.66 2.01
N LEU A 95 -9.73 -2.43 2.67
CA LEU A 95 -9.61 -3.89 2.76
C LEU A 95 -9.60 -4.59 1.39
N PRO A 96 -10.57 -4.38 0.48
CA PRO A 96 -10.56 -5.03 -0.83
C PRO A 96 -9.32 -4.69 -1.65
N LEU A 97 -8.78 -3.48 -1.52
CA LEU A 97 -7.54 -3.10 -2.22
C LEU A 97 -6.34 -3.92 -1.74
N LEU A 98 -6.20 -4.13 -0.42
CA LEU A 98 -5.15 -4.99 0.15
C LEU A 98 -5.33 -6.46 -0.24
N ILE A 99 -6.58 -6.94 -0.27
CA ILE A 99 -6.89 -8.32 -0.69
C ILE A 99 -6.51 -8.52 -2.16
N ILE A 100 -6.86 -7.61 -3.04
CA ILE A 100 -6.51 -7.66 -4.46
C ILE A 100 -4.98 -7.68 -4.63
N LEU A 101 -4.25 -6.83 -3.91
CA LEU A 101 -2.79 -6.81 -3.94
C LEU A 101 -2.21 -8.16 -3.48
N LEU A 102 -2.74 -8.73 -2.41
CA LEU A 102 -2.28 -10.02 -1.87
C LEU A 102 -2.54 -11.16 -2.86
N ILE A 103 -3.72 -11.20 -3.47
CA ILE A 103 -4.09 -12.18 -4.51
C ILE A 103 -3.13 -12.06 -5.70
N PHE A 104 -2.88 -10.84 -6.18
CA PHE A 104 -1.96 -10.60 -7.30
C PHE A 104 -0.55 -11.12 -7.02
N LEU A 105 -0.01 -10.85 -5.83
CA LEU A 105 1.31 -11.34 -5.41
C LEU A 105 1.36 -12.86 -5.28
N PHE A 106 0.26 -13.47 -4.81
CA PHE A 106 0.16 -14.92 -4.70
C PHE A 106 0.18 -15.59 -6.08
N PHE A 107 -0.61 -15.07 -7.03
CA PHE A 107 -0.60 -15.58 -8.41
C PHE A 107 0.77 -15.40 -9.08
N LYS A 108 1.42 -14.25 -8.92
CA LYS A 108 2.77 -14.02 -9.44
C LYS A 108 3.78 -15.03 -8.89
N LYS A 109 3.69 -15.37 -7.60
CA LYS A 109 4.55 -16.39 -6.98
C LYS A 109 4.32 -17.78 -7.54
N ILE A 110 3.06 -18.15 -7.81
CA ILE A 110 2.71 -19.44 -8.42
C ILE A 110 3.25 -19.50 -9.84
N ILE A 111 3.02 -18.47 -10.66
CA ILE A 111 3.50 -18.41 -12.04
C ILE A 111 5.02 -18.56 -12.09
N ASN A 112 5.76 -17.80 -11.29
CA ASN A 112 7.23 -17.91 -11.25
C ASN A 112 7.72 -19.30 -10.82
N LYS A 113 6.94 -20.05 -10.01
CA LYS A 113 7.29 -21.41 -9.59
C LYS A 113 7.02 -22.46 -10.70
N ILE A 114 6.11 -22.16 -11.61
CA ILE A 114 5.74 -23.07 -12.72
C ILE A 114 6.74 -22.96 -13.89
N TYR A 115 7.30 -21.77 -14.09
CA TYR A 115 8.21 -21.47 -15.22
C TYR A 115 9.71 -21.53 -14.85
N VAL A 116 10.07 -21.92 -13.63
CA VAL A 116 11.42 -22.27 -13.18
C VAL A 116 11.51 -23.76 -12.89
#